data_96fca5e84c5e8d247e5cfc909bd3a0ca
#
_entry.id   96fca5e84c5e8d247e5cfc909bd3a0ca
#
_cell.length_a   1.000
_cell.length_b   1.000
_cell.length_c   1.000
_cell.angle_alpha   90.00
_cell.angle_beta   90.00
_cell.angle_gamma   90.00
#
_symmetry.space_group_name_H-M   'P 1'
#
loop_
_entity.id
_entity.type
_entity.pdbx_description
1 polymer ?
#
loop_
_entity_poly.entity_id
_entity_poly.type
_entity_poly.pdbx_seq_one_letter_code
_entity_poly.pdbx_strand_id
1 'polypeptide(L)'
;MATVYVNDGLSPTAATPQNRVESYDLGGKVRFATMKYTAPATGMPQIGDVLVWVPALPKGARVIPHLTKLYFATGTASSTLTVGDGASAARYLAATAITTAGSAVCEAAAASGGAYITGPASGDQMITSTVAGAGIKASQVITLHLAYVHD
;
A
#
# COMPACT_ATOMS: atom_id res chain seq x y z
N MET A 1 16.80 3.28 -8.90
CA MET A 1 15.49 3.03 -8.24
C MET A 1 15.74 2.79 -6.77
N ALA A 2 15.11 3.58 -5.93
CA ALA A 2 15.20 3.42 -4.48
C ALA A 2 13.93 2.76 -3.95
N THR A 3 14.05 2.00 -2.86
CA THR A 3 12.92 1.42 -2.13
C THR A 3 12.76 2.16 -0.82
N VAL A 4 11.58 2.72 -0.58
CA VAL A 4 11.25 3.47 0.62
C VAL A 4 10.22 2.68 1.42
N TYR A 5 10.53 2.33 2.66
CA TYR A 5 9.61 1.67 3.57
C TYR A 5 8.73 2.71 4.25
N VAL A 6 7.43 2.51 4.20
CA VAL A 6 6.43 3.47 4.68
C VAL A 6 5.57 2.84 5.77
N ASN A 7 5.34 3.56 6.72
CA ASN A 7 4.52 3.53 7.92
C ASN A 7 5.37 4.10 9.05
N ASP A 8 5.10 5.35 9.40
CA ASP A 8 5.94 6.11 10.33
C ASP A 8 6.18 5.33 11.63
N GLY A 9 7.45 5.04 11.91
CA GLY A 9 7.88 4.33 13.11
C GLY A 9 8.01 2.81 13.00
N LEU A 10 7.71 2.20 11.84
CA LEU A 10 7.91 0.77 11.62
C LEU A 10 8.99 0.52 10.58
N SER A 11 9.96 -0.31 10.94
CA SER A 11 10.98 -0.82 10.02
C SER A 11 10.78 -2.33 9.86
N PRO A 12 10.90 -2.89 8.65
CA PRO A 12 10.80 -4.33 8.45
C PRO A 12 11.92 -5.12 9.14
N THR A 13 13.00 -4.43 9.53
CA THR A 13 14.12 -5.02 10.28
C THR A 13 13.93 -4.93 11.79
N ALA A 14 12.93 -4.18 12.26
CA ALA A 14 12.61 -4.15 13.68
C ALA A 14 11.94 -5.48 14.07
N ALA A 15 12.61 -6.28 14.86
CA ALA A 15 12.08 -7.51 15.45
C ALA A 15 11.06 -7.21 16.55
N THR A 16 10.08 -6.38 16.27
CA THR A 16 9.02 -6.10 17.21
C THR A 16 7.92 -7.13 17.00
N PRO A 17 7.40 -7.76 18.07
CA PRO A 17 6.24 -8.63 17.92
C PRO A 17 5.10 -7.79 17.38
N GLN A 18 4.75 -8.04 16.14
CA GLN A 18 3.60 -7.43 15.51
C GLN A 18 2.37 -7.80 16.33
N ASN A 19 1.49 -6.86 16.57
CA ASN A 19 0.20 -7.13 17.18
C ASN A 19 -0.46 -8.28 16.41
N ARG A 20 -0.29 -9.50 16.91
CA ARG A 20 -1.09 -10.61 16.50
C ARG A 20 -2.50 -10.34 17.00
N VAL A 21 -3.34 -9.89 16.09
CA VAL A 21 -4.76 -9.97 16.35
C VAL A 21 -5.09 -11.45 16.31
N GLU A 22 -5.25 -12.05 17.47
CA GLU A 22 -5.64 -13.44 17.59
C GLU A 22 -7.01 -13.63 16.95
N SER A 23 -7.06 -14.46 15.93
CA SER A 23 -8.28 -14.79 15.23
C SER A 23 -8.97 -15.95 15.97
N TYR A 24 -9.97 -15.64 16.75
CA TYR A 24 -10.79 -16.66 17.44
C TYR A 24 -12.04 -17.05 16.66
N ASP A 25 -12.20 -16.65 15.41
CA ASP A 25 -13.42 -16.98 14.66
C ASP A 25 -13.13 -17.58 13.30
N LEU A 26 -13.63 -18.77 13.14
CA LEU A 26 -13.87 -19.46 11.88
C LEU A 26 -14.88 -18.65 11.04
N GLY A 27 -14.37 -17.85 10.14
CA GLY A 27 -15.21 -17.09 9.21
C GLY A 27 -14.65 -15.72 8.90
N GLY A 28 -13.53 -15.66 8.21
CA GLY A 28 -13.01 -14.54 7.44
C GLY A 28 -13.34 -13.14 7.94
N LYS A 29 -12.84 -12.74 9.12
CA LYS A 29 -13.03 -11.36 9.57
C LYS A 29 -12.31 -10.39 8.65
N VAL A 30 -13.04 -9.39 8.16
CA VAL A 30 -12.42 -8.26 7.48
C VAL A 30 -11.56 -7.50 8.48
N ARG A 31 -10.31 -7.34 8.14
CA ARG A 31 -9.32 -6.60 8.93
C ARG A 31 -8.93 -5.34 8.18
N PHE A 32 -8.63 -4.30 8.92
CA PHE A 32 -8.17 -3.04 8.36
C PHE A 32 -6.77 -2.73 8.90
N ALA A 33 -5.90 -2.29 7.99
CA ALA A 33 -4.62 -1.71 8.32
C ALA A 33 -4.56 -0.29 7.75
N THR A 34 -4.26 0.68 8.61
CA THR A 34 -4.05 2.06 8.18
C THR A 34 -2.58 2.36 8.23
N MET A 35 -2.00 2.68 7.08
CA MET A 35 -0.59 2.95 6.92
C MET A 35 -0.41 4.35 6.34
N LYS A 36 0.40 5.17 7.01
CA LYS A 36 0.62 6.57 6.66
C LYS A 36 2.07 6.78 6.22
N TYR A 37 2.23 7.55 5.17
CA TYR A 37 3.50 8.06 4.71
C TYR A 37 3.46 9.59 4.65
N THR A 38 4.50 10.22 5.18
CA THR A 38 4.74 11.66 5.03
C THR A 38 6.06 11.83 4.30
N ALA A 39 6.03 12.42 3.12
CA ALA A 39 7.23 12.65 2.34
C ALA A 39 8.18 13.59 3.10
N PRO A 40 9.49 13.31 3.13
CA PRO A 40 10.45 14.20 3.75
C PRO A 40 10.52 15.55 3.01
N ALA A 41 11.10 16.57 3.66
CA ALA A 41 11.28 17.88 3.05
C ALA A 41 12.34 17.86 1.93
N THR A 42 13.30 16.91 2.01
CA THR A 42 14.36 16.71 1.03
C THR A 42 14.53 15.21 0.78
N GLY A 43 14.94 14.83 -0.43
CA GLY A 43 15.09 13.41 -0.79
C GLY A 43 13.76 12.69 -0.95
N MET A 44 12.72 13.39 -1.46
CA MET A 44 11.42 12.78 -1.75
C MET A 44 11.55 11.67 -2.79
N PRO A 45 10.67 10.66 -2.74
CA PRO A 45 10.60 9.62 -3.76
C PRO A 45 10.43 10.21 -5.16
N GLN A 46 11.21 9.71 -6.09
CA GLN A 46 11.24 10.13 -7.48
C GLN A 46 10.52 9.12 -8.37
N ILE A 47 10.41 9.43 -9.66
CA ILE A 47 9.82 8.52 -10.65
C ILE A 47 10.57 7.18 -10.62
N GLY A 48 9.82 6.10 -10.52
CA GLY A 48 10.32 4.73 -10.45
C GLY A 48 10.62 4.24 -9.04
N ASP A 49 10.60 5.10 -8.04
CA ASP A 49 10.76 4.66 -6.65
C ASP A 49 9.53 3.89 -6.16
N VAL A 50 9.78 2.93 -5.29
CA VAL A 50 8.75 2.06 -4.73
C VAL A 50 8.59 2.33 -3.25
N LEU A 51 7.38 2.72 -2.86
CA LEU A 51 6.97 2.79 -1.45
C LEU A 51 6.53 1.39 -1.02
N VAL A 52 7.13 0.86 0.04
CA VAL A 52 6.73 -0.42 0.62
C VAL A 52 5.94 -0.16 1.90
N TRP A 53 4.68 -0.57 1.90
CA TRP A 53 3.79 -0.39 3.03
C TRP A 53 4.02 -1.47 4.09
N VAL A 54 4.22 -1.06 5.32
CA VAL A 54 4.43 -1.96 6.46
C VAL A 54 3.33 -1.79 7.50
N PRO A 55 2.90 -2.87 8.15
CA PRO A 55 3.41 -4.24 8.09
C PRO A 55 3.01 -4.99 6.81
N ALA A 56 3.76 -6.04 6.47
CA ALA A 56 3.40 -6.96 5.40
C ALA A 56 2.12 -7.73 5.73
N LEU A 57 1.37 -8.13 4.70
CA LEU A 57 0.21 -9.00 4.88
C LEU A 57 0.65 -10.40 5.34
N PRO A 58 -0.15 -11.08 6.16
CA PRO A 58 0.10 -12.49 6.45
C PRO A 58 -0.05 -13.35 5.19
N LYS A 59 0.70 -14.45 5.14
CA LYS A 59 0.56 -15.44 4.08
C LYS A 59 -0.87 -15.98 4.05
N GLY A 60 -1.46 -16.05 2.87
CA GLY A 60 -2.83 -16.50 2.69
C GLY A 60 -3.87 -15.39 2.84
N ALA A 61 -3.45 -14.16 3.15
CA ALA A 61 -4.37 -13.04 3.18
C ALA A 61 -4.88 -12.69 1.77
N ARG A 62 -6.07 -12.15 1.72
CA ARG A 62 -6.69 -11.64 0.50
C ARG A 62 -7.13 -10.20 0.70
N VAL A 63 -6.61 -9.30 -0.12
CA VAL A 63 -7.03 -7.90 -0.12
C VAL A 63 -8.45 -7.79 -0.64
N ILE A 64 -9.23 -6.89 -0.03
CA ILE A 64 -10.57 -6.53 -0.50
C ILE A 64 -10.47 -5.16 -1.19
N PRO A 65 -10.37 -5.12 -2.52
CA PRO A 65 -10.09 -3.88 -3.24
C PRO A 65 -11.15 -2.81 -3.02
N HIS A 66 -12.43 -3.15 -3.05
CA HIS A 66 -13.53 -2.20 -2.86
C HIS A 66 -13.52 -1.47 -1.51
N LEU A 67 -12.92 -2.07 -0.48
CA LEU A 67 -12.79 -1.47 0.85
C LEU A 67 -11.41 -0.86 1.07
N THR A 68 -10.49 -1.06 0.13
CA THR A 68 -9.15 -0.49 0.18
C THR A 68 -9.12 0.88 -0.50
N LYS A 69 -8.64 1.89 0.22
CA LYS A 69 -8.60 3.28 -0.26
C LYS A 69 -7.22 3.90 -0.05
N LEU A 70 -6.79 4.62 -1.05
CA LEU A 70 -5.61 5.47 -1.00
C LEU A 70 -6.07 6.92 -0.83
N TYR A 71 -5.65 7.58 0.25
CA TYR A 71 -5.87 8.99 0.51
C TYR A 71 -4.58 9.75 0.26
N PHE A 72 -4.67 10.95 -0.28
CA PHE A 72 -3.50 11.77 -0.57
C PHE A 72 -3.78 13.26 -0.45
N ALA A 73 -2.83 13.98 0.12
CA ALA A 73 -2.81 15.44 0.09
C ALA A 73 -2.35 15.91 -1.30
N THR A 74 -2.48 17.21 -1.57
CA THR A 74 -2.04 17.83 -2.84
C THR A 74 -0.56 17.54 -3.11
N GLY A 75 -0.29 16.95 -4.27
CA GLY A 75 1.03 16.53 -4.72
C GLY A 75 1.64 17.41 -5.81
N THR A 76 2.63 16.86 -6.48
CA THR A 76 3.26 17.45 -7.65
C THR A 76 2.38 17.28 -8.88
N ALA A 77 2.39 18.25 -9.79
CA ALA A 77 1.70 18.11 -11.08
C ALA A 77 2.18 16.86 -11.83
N SER A 78 1.25 16.14 -12.43
CA SER A 78 1.48 14.88 -13.16
C SER A 78 1.93 13.69 -12.30
N SER A 79 2.09 13.82 -10.98
CA SER A 79 2.45 12.66 -10.14
C SER A 79 1.30 11.64 -10.09
N THR A 80 1.66 10.37 -10.22
CA THR A 80 0.74 9.24 -10.12
C THR A 80 1.31 8.17 -9.19
N LEU A 81 0.44 7.38 -8.60
CA LEU A 81 0.78 6.29 -7.71
C LEU A 81 -0.05 5.05 -8.03
N THR A 82 0.59 3.88 -7.98
CA THR A 82 -0.10 2.59 -8.07
C THR A 82 -0.26 1.97 -6.68
N VAL A 83 -1.09 0.95 -6.56
CA VAL A 83 -1.09 0.05 -5.39
C VAL A 83 -1.07 -1.38 -5.89
N GLY A 84 -0.09 -2.13 -5.45
CA GLY A 84 0.10 -3.51 -5.83
C GLY A 84 0.91 -4.28 -4.81
N ASP A 85 1.64 -5.27 -5.28
CA ASP A 85 2.54 -6.09 -4.48
C ASP A 85 3.89 -6.30 -5.19
N GLY A 86 4.77 -7.08 -4.58
CA GLY A 86 6.09 -7.34 -5.14
C GLY A 86 6.08 -8.08 -6.50
N ALA A 87 4.99 -8.76 -6.83
CA ALA A 87 4.84 -9.48 -8.10
C ALA A 87 4.10 -8.64 -9.16
N SER A 88 3.25 -7.70 -8.76
CA SER A 88 2.48 -6.86 -9.67
C SER A 88 2.24 -5.49 -9.07
N ALA A 89 2.93 -4.48 -9.58
CA ALA A 89 2.94 -3.11 -9.06
C ALA A 89 1.57 -2.40 -9.08
N ALA A 90 0.63 -2.87 -9.88
CA ALA A 90 -0.71 -2.26 -10.05
C ALA A 90 -1.84 -3.28 -9.82
N ARG A 91 -1.61 -4.32 -9.02
CA ARG A 91 -2.59 -5.38 -8.82
C ARG A 91 -3.91 -4.88 -8.23
N TYR A 92 -3.84 -3.90 -7.34
CA TYR A 92 -5.00 -3.39 -6.61
C TYR A 92 -5.48 -2.03 -7.10
N LEU A 93 -4.57 -1.17 -7.55
CA LEU A 93 -4.88 0.16 -8.09
C LEU A 93 -3.94 0.48 -9.23
N ALA A 94 -4.50 0.75 -10.41
CA ALA A 94 -3.76 1.28 -11.54
C ALA A 94 -3.22 2.69 -11.24
N ALA A 95 -2.29 3.17 -12.06
CA ALA A 95 -1.69 4.49 -11.90
C ALA A 95 -2.78 5.58 -11.77
N THR A 96 -2.86 6.17 -10.59
CA THR A 96 -3.86 7.16 -10.23
C THR A 96 -3.20 8.48 -9.89
N ALA A 97 -3.74 9.58 -10.42
CA ALA A 97 -3.20 10.92 -10.18
C ALA A 97 -3.34 11.31 -8.70
N ILE A 98 -2.25 11.76 -8.10
CA ILE A 98 -2.17 12.26 -6.72
C ILE A 98 -1.83 13.75 -6.66
N THR A 99 -2.18 14.48 -7.72
CA THR A 99 -1.84 15.90 -7.90
C THR A 99 -2.69 16.84 -7.04
N THR A 100 -3.94 16.49 -6.83
CA THR A 100 -4.91 17.25 -6.03
C THR A 100 -5.37 16.40 -4.87
N ALA A 101 -5.53 16.99 -3.69
CA ALA A 101 -5.98 16.26 -2.50
C ALA A 101 -7.28 15.48 -2.77
N GLY A 102 -7.31 14.23 -2.33
CA GLY A 102 -8.44 13.35 -2.59
C GLY A 102 -8.22 11.92 -2.13
N SER A 103 -9.00 11.02 -2.70
CA SER A 103 -8.87 9.58 -2.46
C SER A 103 -9.17 8.77 -3.72
N ALA A 104 -8.62 7.56 -3.78
CA ALA A 104 -8.91 6.58 -4.81
C ALA A 104 -9.28 5.23 -4.17
N VAL A 105 -10.33 4.62 -4.67
CA VAL A 105 -10.73 3.26 -4.30
C VAL A 105 -10.10 2.27 -5.28
N CYS A 106 -9.67 1.13 -4.79
CA CYS A 106 -9.00 0.09 -5.60
C CYS A 106 -9.99 -0.72 -6.47
N GLU A 107 -10.96 -0.06 -7.11
CA GLU A 107 -12.02 -0.72 -7.87
C GLU A 107 -11.58 -1.23 -9.23
N ALA A 108 -10.72 -0.49 -9.92
CA ALA A 108 -10.36 -0.81 -11.31
C ALA A 108 -9.67 -2.18 -11.46
N ALA A 109 -9.00 -2.66 -10.41
CA ALA A 109 -8.34 -3.95 -10.37
C ALA A 109 -9.11 -4.99 -9.54
N ALA A 110 -10.36 -4.70 -9.15
CA ALA A 110 -11.11 -5.50 -8.18
C ALA A 110 -11.31 -6.94 -8.63
N ALA A 111 -11.56 -7.18 -9.91
CA ALA A 111 -11.84 -8.53 -10.42
C ALA A 111 -10.65 -9.46 -10.27
N SER A 112 -9.44 -9.01 -10.58
CA SER A 112 -8.22 -9.82 -10.46
C SER A 112 -7.56 -9.68 -9.09
N GLY A 113 -7.53 -8.48 -8.54
CA GLY A 113 -6.90 -8.22 -7.24
C GLY A 113 -7.65 -8.86 -6.08
N GLY A 114 -8.99 -8.82 -6.09
CA GLY A 114 -9.83 -9.42 -5.04
C GLY A 114 -9.81 -10.95 -5.02
N ALA A 115 -9.46 -11.59 -6.13
CA ALA A 115 -9.31 -13.04 -6.21
C ALA A 115 -7.91 -13.51 -5.79
N TYR A 116 -6.94 -12.60 -5.73
CA TYR A 116 -5.57 -12.96 -5.43
C TYR A 116 -5.35 -13.23 -3.94
N ILE A 117 -4.78 -14.37 -3.64
CA ILE A 117 -4.39 -14.78 -2.28
C ILE A 117 -2.86 -14.63 -2.19
N THR A 118 -2.39 -13.95 -1.16
CA THR A 118 -0.95 -13.77 -0.97
C THR A 118 -0.25 -15.11 -0.80
N GLY A 119 0.65 -15.40 -1.71
CA GLY A 119 1.39 -16.65 -1.74
C GLY A 119 2.56 -16.71 -0.76
N PRO A 120 3.31 -17.83 -0.76
CA PRO A 120 4.56 -17.97 -0.01
C PRO A 120 5.73 -17.24 -0.69
N ALA A 121 5.54 -16.74 -1.91
CA ALA A 121 6.60 -16.10 -2.65
C ALA A 121 7.07 -14.81 -1.95
N SER A 122 8.36 -14.58 -1.97
CA SER A 122 8.96 -13.38 -1.42
C SER A 122 8.42 -12.14 -2.15
N GLY A 123 7.87 -11.22 -1.40
CA GLY A 123 7.33 -9.96 -1.92
C GLY A 123 5.82 -9.92 -2.13
N ASP A 124 5.13 -11.05 -2.30
CA ASP A 124 3.67 -11.09 -2.51
C ASP A 124 2.89 -10.52 -1.31
N GLN A 125 3.46 -10.64 -0.13
CA GLN A 125 2.86 -10.14 1.11
C GLN A 125 3.11 -8.65 1.35
N MET A 126 4.05 -8.08 0.61
CA MET A 126 4.40 -6.66 0.71
C MET A 126 3.50 -5.84 -0.21
N ILE A 127 2.68 -4.99 0.37
CA ILE A 127 1.95 -4.01 -0.43
C ILE A 127 2.91 -2.91 -0.85
N THR A 128 2.88 -2.58 -2.12
CA THR A 128 3.80 -1.61 -2.73
C THR A 128 3.04 -0.55 -3.51
N SER A 129 3.66 0.62 -3.64
CA SER A 129 3.17 1.70 -4.50
C SER A 129 4.33 2.24 -5.32
N THR A 130 4.18 2.28 -6.62
CA THR A 130 5.21 2.81 -7.53
C THR A 130 4.88 4.24 -7.93
N VAL A 131 5.86 5.12 -7.79
CA VAL A 131 5.76 6.53 -8.18
C VAL A 131 6.00 6.68 -9.68
N ALA A 132 5.11 7.38 -10.38
CA ALA A 132 5.25 7.65 -11.80
C ALA A 132 4.78 9.08 -12.15
N GLY A 133 5.02 9.49 -13.41
CA GLY A 133 4.67 10.81 -13.93
C GLY A 133 5.55 11.93 -13.38
N ALA A 134 5.57 12.12 -12.08
CA ALA A 134 6.46 13.05 -11.37
C ALA A 134 6.75 12.53 -9.96
N GLY A 135 7.82 13.03 -9.33
CA GLY A 135 8.14 12.69 -7.94
C GLY A 135 7.10 13.17 -6.94
N ILE A 136 7.10 12.60 -5.76
CA ILE A 136 6.21 12.99 -4.66
C ILE A 136 6.62 14.38 -4.15
N LYS A 137 5.63 15.21 -3.83
CA LYS A 137 5.88 16.56 -3.28
C LYS A 137 6.42 16.47 -1.85
N ALA A 138 7.33 17.39 -1.52
CA ALA A 138 7.80 17.55 -0.14
C ALA A 138 6.62 17.71 0.83
N SER A 139 6.70 17.03 1.96
CA SER A 139 5.67 17.02 3.01
C SER A 139 4.29 16.52 2.58
N GLN A 140 4.16 15.92 1.40
CA GLN A 140 2.92 15.29 0.99
C GLN A 140 2.59 14.10 1.89
N VAL A 141 1.36 14.07 2.38
CA VAL A 141 0.83 12.96 3.19
C VAL A 141 0.03 12.02 2.29
N ILE A 142 0.37 10.74 2.36
CA ILE A 142 -0.34 9.67 1.66
C ILE A 142 -0.71 8.61 2.70
N THR A 143 -1.95 8.16 2.70
CA THR A 143 -2.44 7.17 3.66
C THR A 143 -3.13 6.04 2.90
N LEU A 144 -2.71 4.81 3.15
CA LEU A 144 -3.36 3.62 2.63
C LEU A 144 -4.21 2.98 3.72
N HIS A 145 -5.52 2.93 3.49
CA HIS A 145 -6.45 2.12 4.27
C HIS A 145 -6.63 0.79 3.56
N LEU A 146 -5.96 -0.23 4.03
CA LEU A 146 -5.96 -1.56 3.45
C LEU A 146 -6.97 -2.44 4.17
N ALA A 147 -7.93 -2.98 3.42
CA ALA A 147 -8.87 -3.99 3.91
C ALA A 147 -8.45 -5.36 3.40
N TYR A 148 -8.42 -6.36 4.27
CA TYR A 148 -8.06 -7.72 3.90
C TYR A 148 -8.76 -8.75 4.76
N VAL A 149 -8.88 -9.97 4.25
CA VAL A 149 -9.32 -11.15 4.97
C VAL A 149 -8.15 -12.10 5.14
N HIS A 150 -8.04 -12.68 6.31
CA HIS A 150 -7.08 -13.73 6.60
C HIS A 150 -7.74 -14.75 7.53
N ASP A 151 -7.77 -15.98 7.11
CA ASP A 151 -8.29 -17.14 7.85
C ASP A 151 -7.20 -17.79 8.70
#